data_c6eba398a6b9ba64497c22b6838afaaf
#
_entry.id   c6eba398a6b9ba64497c22b6838afaaf
#
_cell.length_a   1.000
_cell.length_b   1.000
_cell.length_c   1.000
_cell.angle_alpha   90.00
_cell.angle_beta   90.00
_cell.angle_gamma   90.00
#
_symmetry.space_group_name_H-M   'P 1'
#
loop_
_entity.id
_entity.type
_entity.pdbx_description
1 polymer ?
#
loop_
_entity_poly.entity_id
_entity_poly.type
_entity_poly.pdbx_seq_one_letter_code
_entity_poly.pdbx_strand_id
1 'polypeptide(L)'
;MTLLQIEAHEHDGLAHVVLTGELDLSTIDQVEHELTRVESGGPEVVALDLSRLTFLDSSGLRVIVSADQRARRENRRFVVVRGPDTVQRVFAITRLDEQLELVDELADLTRS
;
A
#
# COMPACT_ATOMS: atom_id res chain seq x y z
N MET A 1 -15.04 7.76 -14.90
CA MET A 1 -15.08 6.33 -14.56
C MET A 1 -13.92 5.99 -13.64
N THR A 2 -14.22 5.42 -12.51
CA THR A 2 -13.18 5.05 -11.55
C THR A 2 -12.51 3.75 -11.99
N LEU A 3 -11.18 3.77 -12.10
CA LEU A 3 -10.41 2.61 -12.52
C LEU A 3 -9.72 1.92 -11.35
N LEU A 4 -10.17 2.21 -10.13
CA LEU A 4 -9.58 1.63 -8.93
C LEU A 4 -10.67 1.15 -7.97
N GLN A 5 -10.50 -0.06 -7.47
CA GLN A 5 -11.32 -0.61 -6.40
C GLN A 5 -10.43 -0.84 -5.19
N ILE A 6 -10.96 -0.56 -4.01
CA ILE A 6 -10.24 -0.74 -2.75
C ILE A 6 -11.06 -1.63 -1.82
N GLU A 7 -10.41 -2.65 -1.26
CA GLU A 7 -11.01 -3.52 -0.26
C GLU A 7 -10.12 -3.48 0.98
N ALA A 8 -10.72 -3.30 2.13
CA ALA A 8 -9.98 -3.30 3.39
C ALA A 8 -10.52 -4.39 4.31
N HIS A 9 -9.63 -5.22 4.82
CA HIS A 9 -9.94 -6.29 5.75
C HIS A 9 -9.14 -6.09 7.01
N GLU A 10 -9.81 -5.98 8.16
CA GLU A 10 -9.13 -5.72 9.43
C GLU A 10 -9.35 -6.90 10.37
N HIS A 11 -8.25 -7.45 10.88
CA HIS A 11 -8.29 -8.63 11.74
C HIS A 11 -7.02 -8.70 12.60
N ASP A 12 -7.19 -8.83 13.91
CA ASP A 12 -6.09 -9.03 14.86
C ASP A 12 -4.95 -8.01 14.72
N GLY A 13 -5.30 -6.74 14.61
CA GLY A 13 -4.31 -5.68 14.51
C GLY A 13 -3.71 -5.49 13.13
N LEU A 14 -4.10 -6.30 12.16
CA LEU A 14 -3.65 -6.17 10.78
C LEU A 14 -4.75 -5.55 9.94
N ALA A 15 -4.42 -4.49 9.23
CA ALA A 15 -5.30 -3.91 8.21
C ALA A 15 -4.71 -4.25 6.84
N HIS A 16 -5.42 -5.07 6.09
CA HIS A 16 -5.02 -5.50 4.75
C HIS A 16 -5.84 -4.72 3.73
N VAL A 17 -5.18 -3.82 3.00
CA VAL A 17 -5.83 -2.94 2.02
C VAL A 17 -5.42 -3.38 0.63
N VAL A 18 -6.38 -3.86 -0.15
CA VAL A 18 -6.13 -4.38 -1.50
C VAL A 18 -6.56 -3.37 -2.54
N LEU A 19 -5.65 -3.02 -3.44
CA LEU A 19 -5.92 -2.11 -4.56
C LEU A 19 -6.03 -2.93 -5.84
N THR A 20 -7.14 -2.75 -6.55
CA THR A 20 -7.35 -3.41 -7.85
C THR A 20 -7.57 -2.34 -8.89
N GLY A 21 -6.71 -2.32 -9.92
CA GLY A 21 -6.83 -1.38 -11.02
C GLY A 21 -5.66 -0.43 -11.14
N GLU A 22 -5.94 0.87 -11.27
CA GLU A 22 -4.91 1.88 -11.55
C GLU A 22 -4.79 2.88 -10.41
N LEU A 23 -3.57 3.07 -9.93
CA LEU A 23 -3.28 4.08 -8.92
C LEU A 23 -2.53 5.22 -9.61
N ASP A 24 -3.24 6.32 -9.85
CA ASP A 24 -2.73 7.48 -10.57
C ASP A 24 -3.33 8.76 -9.98
N LEU A 25 -3.06 9.89 -10.65
CA LEU A 25 -3.52 11.18 -10.17
C LEU A 25 -5.05 11.23 -9.97
N SER A 26 -5.81 10.49 -10.77
CA SER A 26 -7.28 10.52 -10.68
C SER A 26 -7.83 9.69 -9.53
N THR A 27 -7.03 8.80 -8.94
CA THR A 27 -7.49 7.87 -7.89
C THR A 27 -6.79 8.06 -6.54
N ILE A 28 -5.79 8.93 -6.46
CA ILE A 28 -5.01 9.09 -5.22
C ILE A 28 -5.85 9.54 -4.03
N ASP A 29 -6.83 10.42 -4.25
CA ASP A 29 -7.66 10.91 -3.14
C ASP A 29 -8.48 9.77 -2.53
N GLN A 30 -8.94 8.86 -3.36
CA GLN A 30 -9.69 7.69 -2.92
C GLN A 30 -8.84 6.80 -2.01
N VAL A 31 -7.58 6.59 -2.40
CA VAL A 31 -6.65 5.77 -1.62
C VAL A 31 -6.26 6.46 -0.32
N GLU A 32 -5.94 7.76 -0.37
CA GLU A 32 -5.60 8.51 0.82
C GLU A 32 -6.73 8.47 1.85
N HIS A 33 -7.97 8.67 1.39
CA HIS A 33 -9.13 8.65 2.26
C HIS A 33 -9.27 7.29 2.95
N GLU A 34 -9.13 6.22 2.19
CA GLU A 34 -9.29 4.88 2.75
C GLU A 34 -8.13 4.52 3.70
N LEU A 35 -6.90 4.91 3.37
CA LEU A 35 -5.76 4.66 4.24
C LEU A 35 -5.90 5.38 5.57
N THR A 36 -6.31 6.67 5.54
CA THR A 36 -6.50 7.42 6.79
C THR A 36 -7.63 6.84 7.63
N ARG A 37 -8.70 6.36 6.99
CA ARG A 37 -9.79 5.70 7.70
C ARG A 37 -9.29 4.44 8.42
N VAL A 38 -8.52 3.62 7.72
CA VAL A 38 -7.98 2.38 8.27
C VAL A 38 -7.00 2.69 9.41
N GLU A 39 -6.13 3.67 9.21
CA GLU A 39 -5.13 4.08 10.20
C GLU A 39 -5.78 4.57 11.49
N SER A 40 -6.95 5.22 11.38
CA SER A 40 -7.65 5.75 12.56
C SER A 40 -8.14 4.65 13.49
N GLY A 41 -8.25 3.42 13.01
CA GLY A 41 -8.62 2.27 13.83
C GLY A 41 -7.49 1.75 14.71
N GLY A 42 -6.28 2.30 14.54
CA GLY A 42 -5.13 1.94 15.35
C GLY A 42 -4.53 0.55 15.08
N PRO A 43 -4.46 0.10 13.83
CA PRO A 43 -3.85 -1.20 13.56
C PRO A 43 -2.36 -1.18 13.89
N GLU A 44 -1.82 -2.33 14.27
CA GLU A 44 -0.38 -2.48 14.48
C GLU A 44 0.37 -2.57 13.15
N VAL A 45 -0.28 -3.15 12.14
CA VAL A 45 0.30 -3.34 10.81
C VAL A 45 -0.71 -2.93 9.76
N VAL A 46 -0.26 -2.14 8.78
CA VAL A 46 -1.02 -1.87 7.58
C VAL A 46 -0.30 -2.51 6.41
N ALA A 47 -0.94 -3.43 5.72
CA ALA A 47 -0.41 -4.08 4.53
C ALA A 47 -1.15 -3.53 3.32
N LEU A 48 -0.45 -2.79 2.48
CA LEU A 48 -0.99 -2.26 1.23
C LEU A 48 -0.66 -3.25 0.12
N ASP A 49 -1.68 -3.88 -0.40
CA ASP A 49 -1.54 -4.99 -1.35
C ASP A 49 -1.69 -4.48 -2.78
N LEU A 50 -0.60 -4.55 -3.54
CA LEU A 50 -0.54 -4.11 -4.92
C LEU A 50 -0.59 -5.27 -5.91
N SER A 51 -0.86 -6.49 -5.44
CA SER A 51 -0.82 -7.66 -6.32
C SER A 51 -1.82 -7.59 -7.48
N ARG A 52 -2.90 -6.83 -7.30
CA ARG A 52 -3.93 -6.65 -8.33
C ARG A 52 -3.88 -5.28 -9.00
N LEU A 53 -2.84 -4.52 -8.72
CA LEU A 53 -2.66 -3.21 -9.34
C LEU A 53 -2.08 -3.40 -10.75
N THR A 54 -2.60 -2.66 -11.71
CA THR A 54 -2.14 -2.78 -13.11
C THR A 54 -1.34 -1.57 -13.57
N PHE A 55 -1.44 -0.45 -12.83
CA PHE A 55 -0.74 0.78 -13.19
C PHE A 55 -0.42 1.59 -11.95
N LEU A 56 0.74 2.21 -11.96
CA LEU A 56 1.21 3.06 -10.86
C LEU A 56 2.06 4.19 -11.45
N ASP A 57 1.71 5.44 -11.12
CA ASP A 57 2.52 6.59 -11.52
C ASP A 57 3.17 7.26 -10.30
N SER A 58 3.85 8.38 -10.52
CA SER A 58 4.55 9.09 -9.45
C SER A 58 3.60 9.63 -8.37
N SER A 59 2.35 9.97 -8.75
CA SER A 59 1.36 10.42 -7.77
C SER A 59 1.00 9.30 -6.81
N GLY A 60 0.83 8.09 -7.34
CA GLY A 60 0.55 6.92 -6.52
C GLY A 60 1.71 6.57 -5.60
N LEU A 61 2.94 6.67 -6.09
CA LEU A 61 4.12 6.45 -5.26
C LEU A 61 4.16 7.41 -4.09
N ARG A 62 3.80 8.67 -4.32
CA ARG A 62 3.80 9.68 -3.26
C ARG A 62 2.82 9.31 -2.14
N VAL A 63 1.66 8.78 -2.50
CA VAL A 63 0.67 8.33 -1.52
C VAL A 63 1.24 7.19 -0.67
N ILE A 64 1.93 6.25 -1.32
CA ILE A 64 2.53 5.11 -0.62
C ILE A 64 3.62 5.56 0.33
N VAL A 65 4.49 6.47 -0.12
CA VAL A 65 5.56 7.02 0.73
C VAL A 65 4.97 7.78 1.91
N SER A 66 3.90 8.55 1.69
CA SER A 66 3.23 9.27 2.77
C SER A 66 2.68 8.33 3.83
N ALA A 67 2.09 7.23 3.40
CA ALA A 67 1.57 6.22 4.32
C ALA A 67 2.69 5.61 5.16
N ASP A 68 3.84 5.33 4.54
CA ASP A 68 5.00 4.81 5.24
C ASP A 68 5.51 5.80 6.29
N GLN A 69 5.57 7.07 5.92
CA GLN A 69 6.02 8.12 6.84
C GLN A 69 5.09 8.27 8.04
N ARG A 70 3.77 8.23 7.81
CA ARG A 70 2.80 8.27 8.91
C ARG A 70 2.96 7.08 9.83
N ALA A 71 3.18 5.90 9.26
CA ALA A 71 3.37 4.68 10.05
C ALA A 71 4.59 4.80 10.96
N ARG A 72 5.69 5.34 10.44
CA ARG A 72 6.91 5.53 11.23
C ARG A 72 6.69 6.50 12.39
N ARG A 73 5.95 7.59 12.13
CA ARG A 73 5.66 8.57 13.19
C ARG A 73 4.76 7.99 14.28
N GLU A 74 3.92 7.03 13.93
CA GLU A 74 2.95 6.44 14.87
C GLU A 74 3.39 5.07 15.38
N ASN A 75 4.63 4.68 15.11
CA ASN A 75 5.18 3.38 15.52
C ASN A 75 4.34 2.21 15.02
N ARG A 76 3.86 2.32 13.78
CA ARG A 76 3.09 1.29 13.11
C ARG A 76 3.94 0.68 12.01
N ARG A 77 3.79 -0.61 11.81
CA ARG A 77 4.46 -1.28 10.69
C ARG A 77 3.65 -1.07 9.42
N PHE A 78 4.32 -0.68 8.35
CA PHE A 78 3.70 -0.51 7.03
C PHE A 78 4.42 -1.42 6.05
N VAL A 79 3.66 -2.29 5.37
CA VAL A 79 4.21 -3.29 4.47
C VAL A 79 3.50 -3.18 3.12
N VAL A 80 4.25 -3.34 2.05
CA VAL A 80 3.69 -3.34 0.69
C VAL A 80 3.80 -4.76 0.13
N VAL A 81 2.68 -5.34 -0.27
CA VAL A 81 2.68 -6.62 -0.99
C VAL A 81 2.95 -6.31 -2.45
N ARG A 82 3.95 -6.97 -3.02
CA ARG A 82 4.44 -6.66 -4.37
C ARG A 82 3.37 -6.80 -5.43
N GLY A 83 3.41 -5.88 -6.39
CA GLY A 83 2.57 -5.94 -7.58
C GLY A 83 3.27 -6.65 -8.73
N PRO A 84 2.63 -6.64 -9.90
CA PRO A 84 3.24 -7.18 -11.12
C PRO A 84 4.54 -6.45 -11.48
N ASP A 85 5.32 -7.03 -12.37
CA ASP A 85 6.63 -6.49 -12.77
C ASP A 85 6.55 -5.03 -13.22
N THR A 86 5.50 -4.66 -13.94
CA THR A 86 5.32 -3.28 -14.41
C THR A 86 5.20 -2.29 -13.25
N VAL A 87 4.54 -2.70 -12.18
CA VAL A 87 4.38 -1.89 -10.97
C VAL A 87 5.68 -1.89 -10.17
N GLN A 88 6.29 -3.06 -9.98
CA GLN A 88 7.52 -3.17 -9.19
C GLN A 88 8.68 -2.43 -9.83
N ARG A 89 8.70 -2.31 -11.15
CA ARG A 89 9.74 -1.55 -11.85
C ARG A 89 9.78 -0.09 -11.40
N VAL A 90 8.63 0.50 -11.11
CA VAL A 90 8.55 1.88 -10.64
C VAL A 90 9.26 2.03 -9.29
N PHE A 91 9.09 1.05 -8.41
CA PHE A 91 9.79 1.05 -7.11
C PHE A 91 11.30 0.89 -7.29
N ALA A 92 11.72 0.03 -8.21
CA ALA A 92 13.15 -0.21 -8.46
C ALA A 92 13.82 1.04 -9.05
N ILE A 93 13.18 1.68 -10.04
CA ILE A 93 13.73 2.87 -10.68
C ILE A 93 13.89 4.02 -9.69
N THR A 94 12.96 4.17 -8.78
CA THR A 94 12.98 5.24 -7.77
C THR A 94 13.76 4.85 -6.52
N ARG A 95 14.22 3.62 -6.43
CA ARG A 95 14.92 3.04 -5.27
C ARG A 95 14.07 3.00 -4.01
N LEU A 96 12.77 3.09 -4.15
CA LEU A 96 11.86 2.98 -3.01
C LEU A 96 11.80 1.54 -2.47
N ASP A 97 12.18 0.56 -3.29
CA ASP A 97 12.29 -0.82 -2.84
C ASP A 97 13.36 -1.01 -1.76
N GLU A 98 14.29 -0.05 -1.62
CA GLU A 98 15.30 -0.07 -0.56
C GLU A 98 14.81 0.57 0.73
N GLN A 99 13.74 1.37 0.66
CA GLN A 99 13.22 2.14 1.81
C GLN A 99 11.96 1.51 2.40
N LEU A 100 11.16 0.87 1.57
CA LEU A 100 9.88 0.30 1.98
C LEU A 100 10.04 -1.18 2.29
N GLU A 101 9.26 -1.67 3.23
CA GLU A 101 9.21 -3.09 3.49
C GLU A 101 8.30 -3.75 2.45
N LEU A 102 8.89 -4.61 1.61
CA LEU A 102 8.17 -5.29 0.54
C LEU A 102 8.13 -6.79 0.83
N VAL A 103 6.99 -7.39 0.61
CA VAL A 103 6.82 -8.84 0.73
C VAL A 103 6.15 -9.36 -0.54
N ASP A 104 6.38 -10.63 -0.85
CA ASP A 104 5.81 -11.22 -2.07
C ASP A 104 4.33 -11.56 -1.89
N GLU A 105 3.95 -11.95 -0.67
CA GLU A 105 2.55 -12.26 -0.38
C GLU A 105 2.25 -11.97 1.08
N LEU A 106 0.96 -11.77 1.37
CA LEU A 106 0.52 -11.41 2.72
C LEU A 106 0.93 -12.47 3.76
N ALA A 107 0.94 -13.73 3.37
CA ALA A 107 1.34 -14.83 4.26
C ALA A 107 2.75 -14.66 4.83
N ASP A 108 3.62 -13.91 4.13
CA ASP A 108 4.98 -13.67 4.60
C ASP A 108 5.02 -12.88 5.90
N LEU A 109 3.96 -12.14 6.21
CA LEU A 109 3.88 -11.37 7.46
C LEU A 109 3.74 -12.25 8.69
N THR A 110 3.21 -13.45 8.55
CA THR A 110 2.98 -14.36 9.65
C THR A 110 4.11 -15.38 9.81
N ARG A 111 5.09 -15.35 8.91
CA ARG A 111 6.28 -16.18 9.00
C ARG A 111 7.35 -15.39 9.75
N SER A 112 7.64 -15.80 10.91
CA SER A 112 8.69 -15.11 11.68
C SER A 112 9.73 -16.10 12.17
#